data_7ae23816ff2c5ea136150e697d758337
#
_entry.id   7ae23816ff2c5ea136150e697d758337
#
_cell.length_a   1.000
_cell.length_b   1.000
_cell.length_c   1.000
_cell.angle_alpha   90.00
_cell.angle_beta   90.00
_cell.angle_gamma   90.00
#
_symmetry.space_group_name_H-M   'P 1'
#
loop_
_entity.id
_entity.type
_entity.pdbx_description
1 polymer ?
#
loop_
_entity_poly.entity_id
_entity_poly.type
_entity_poly.pdbx_seq_one_letter_code
_entity_poly.pdbx_strand_id
1 'polypeptide(L)'
;VYKRQFIGGSAGNLKEILELLLRKNPNIRVVLNTVTVETLAEAASCFKKLAFEEPEIVCLQASNAKKAGRSHLMIAQNPVYIFTAQGGAKE
;
A
#
# COMPACT_ATOMS: atom_id res chain seq x y z
N VAL A 1 -12.56 18.58 3.70
CA VAL A 1 -11.84 17.83 4.72
C VAL A 1 -11.31 16.52 4.12
N TYR A 2 -10.02 16.30 4.24
CA TYR A 2 -9.43 15.06 3.76
C TYR A 2 -9.55 13.98 4.81
N LYS A 3 -9.98 12.81 4.39
CA LYS A 3 -9.97 11.63 5.24
C LYS A 3 -8.89 10.69 4.77
N ARG A 4 -8.30 9.98 5.70
CA ARG A 4 -7.28 8.97 5.40
C ARG A 4 -7.86 7.60 5.64
N GLN A 5 -7.54 6.67 4.75
CA GLN A 5 -7.93 5.28 4.89
C GLN A 5 -6.69 4.41 4.76
N PHE A 6 -6.48 3.54 5.73
CA PHE A 6 -5.40 2.57 5.71
C PHE A 6 -5.96 1.23 5.26
N ILE A 7 -5.27 0.61 4.32
CA ILE A 7 -5.65 -0.71 3.80
C ILE A 7 -4.45 -1.62 3.96
N GLY A 8 -4.64 -2.71 4.69
CA GLY A 8 -3.59 -3.71 4.86
C GLY A 8 -3.94 -4.99 4.13
N GLY A 9 -3.00 -5.51 3.38
CA GLY A 9 -3.00 -6.86 2.85
C GLY A 9 -4.30 -7.41 2.28
N SER A 10 -5.08 -6.63 1.56
CA SER A 10 -6.29 -7.19 0.98
C SER A 10 -5.93 -8.01 -0.26
N ALA A 11 -6.64 -9.11 -0.44
CA ALA A 11 -6.39 -10.02 -1.56
C ALA A 11 -7.64 -10.10 -2.43
N GLY A 12 -7.46 -9.78 -3.71
CA GLY A 12 -8.45 -10.07 -4.73
C GLY A 12 -9.60 -9.08 -4.91
N ASN A 13 -9.76 -8.12 -4.01
CA ASN A 13 -10.87 -7.17 -4.15
C ASN A 13 -10.44 -5.70 -3.95
N LEU A 14 -9.19 -5.43 -4.20
CA LEU A 14 -8.65 -4.09 -3.99
C LEU A 14 -9.34 -3.04 -4.86
N LYS A 15 -9.60 -3.37 -6.14
CA LYS A 15 -10.25 -2.44 -7.04
C LYS A 15 -11.62 -2.02 -6.52
N GLU A 16 -12.39 -2.98 -6.03
CA GLU A 16 -13.74 -2.70 -5.53
C GLU A 16 -13.70 -1.84 -4.28
N ILE A 17 -12.73 -2.10 -3.41
CA ILE A 17 -12.55 -1.29 -2.19
C ILE A 17 -12.20 0.14 -2.58
N LEU A 18 -11.25 0.33 -3.49
CA LEU A 18 -10.83 1.66 -3.89
C LEU A 18 -11.95 2.42 -4.59
N GLU A 19 -12.73 1.74 -5.44
CA GLU A 19 -13.86 2.37 -6.09
C GLU A 19 -14.91 2.83 -5.09
N LEU A 20 -15.18 2.00 -4.08
CA LEU A 20 -16.13 2.36 -3.03
C LEU A 20 -15.65 3.58 -2.25
N LEU A 21 -14.37 3.60 -1.89
CA LEU A 21 -13.82 4.72 -1.13
C LEU A 21 -13.90 6.03 -1.92
N LEU A 22 -13.59 5.98 -3.22
CA LEU A 22 -13.69 7.16 -4.06
C LEU A 22 -15.12 7.66 -4.19
N ARG A 23 -16.11 6.76 -4.24
CA ARG A 23 -17.50 7.17 -4.28
C ARG A 23 -17.94 7.87 -3.01
N LYS A 24 -17.45 7.39 -1.88
CA LYS A 24 -17.79 8.00 -0.59
C LYS A 24 -17.08 9.33 -0.36
N ASN A 25 -15.85 9.45 -0.85
CA ASN A 25 -15.08 10.67 -0.69
C ASN A 25 -14.08 10.79 -1.83
N PRO A 26 -14.40 11.57 -2.87
CA PRO A 26 -13.50 11.70 -4.03
C PRO A 26 -12.13 12.28 -3.71
N ASN A 27 -11.97 12.90 -2.54
CA ASN A 27 -10.69 13.47 -2.11
C ASN A 27 -10.01 12.64 -1.05
N ILE A 28 -10.36 11.37 -0.93
CA ILE A 28 -9.80 10.52 0.11
C ILE A 28 -8.31 10.30 -0.12
N ARG A 29 -7.56 10.20 0.98
CA ARG A 29 -6.16 9.80 0.94
C ARG A 29 -6.06 8.35 1.40
N VAL A 30 -5.46 7.52 0.54
CA VAL A 30 -5.33 6.08 0.79
C VAL A 30 -3.88 5.74 1.05
N VAL A 31 -3.64 4.96 2.11
CA VAL A 31 -2.34 4.38 2.39
C VAL A 31 -2.51 2.86 2.37
N LEU A 32 -1.81 2.21 1.45
CA LEU A 32 -1.94 0.77 1.22
C LEU A 32 -0.59 0.09 1.41
N ASN A 33 -0.57 -0.94 2.22
CA ASN A 33 0.62 -1.77 2.42
C ASN A 33 0.47 -3.06 1.62
N THR A 34 1.52 -3.44 0.90
CA THR A 34 1.54 -4.72 0.19
C THR A 34 2.81 -5.48 0.51
N VAL A 35 2.70 -6.80 0.66
CA VAL A 35 3.85 -7.67 0.88
C VAL A 35 3.96 -8.76 -0.18
N THR A 36 2.97 -8.89 -1.06
CA THR A 36 2.99 -9.88 -2.13
C THR A 36 3.14 -9.20 -3.49
N VAL A 37 3.72 -9.92 -4.43
CA VAL A 37 3.88 -9.42 -5.80
C VAL A 37 2.51 -9.22 -6.44
N GLU A 38 1.58 -10.12 -6.17
CA GLU A 38 0.23 -10.05 -6.74
C GLU A 38 -0.51 -8.79 -6.29
N THR A 39 -0.48 -8.49 -5.01
CA THR A 39 -1.13 -7.29 -4.49
C THR A 39 -0.42 -6.03 -4.96
N LEU A 40 0.92 -6.07 -5.05
CA LEU A 40 1.69 -4.95 -5.58
C LEU A 40 1.28 -4.65 -7.01
N ALA A 41 1.17 -5.66 -7.85
CA ALA A 41 0.78 -5.48 -9.25
C ALA A 41 -0.64 -4.96 -9.37
N GLU A 42 -1.56 -5.50 -8.58
CA GLU A 42 -2.94 -5.05 -8.56
C GLU A 42 -3.05 -3.59 -8.11
N ALA A 43 -2.32 -3.22 -7.07
CA ALA A 43 -2.33 -1.85 -6.56
C ALA A 43 -1.80 -0.88 -7.61
N ALA A 44 -0.68 -1.19 -8.24
CA ALA A 44 -0.11 -0.33 -9.27
C ALA A 44 -1.10 -0.11 -10.41
N SER A 45 -1.77 -1.17 -10.84
CA SER A 45 -2.77 -1.09 -11.90
C SER A 45 -3.97 -0.25 -11.48
N CYS A 46 -4.48 -0.47 -10.25
CA CYS A 46 -5.67 0.24 -9.77
C CYS A 46 -5.42 1.73 -9.60
N PHE A 47 -4.29 2.12 -9.03
CA PHE A 47 -3.99 3.54 -8.85
C PHE A 47 -3.75 4.23 -10.18
N LYS A 48 -3.39 3.50 -11.21
CA LYS A 48 -3.24 4.06 -12.54
C LYS A 48 -4.57 4.27 -13.24
N LYS A 49 -5.52 3.37 -13.02
CA LYS A 49 -6.81 3.37 -13.73
C LYS A 49 -7.89 4.19 -13.04
N LEU A 50 -7.87 4.27 -11.73
CA LEU A 50 -8.91 4.95 -10.98
C LEU A 50 -8.56 6.44 -10.83
N ALA A 51 -9.50 7.21 -10.28
CA ALA A 51 -9.36 8.66 -10.17
C ALA A 51 -8.50 9.08 -8.97
N PHE A 52 -7.27 8.61 -8.97
CA PHE A 52 -6.24 9.01 -8.00
C PHE A 52 -5.16 9.82 -8.70
N GLU A 53 -4.56 10.74 -7.96
CA GLU A 53 -3.34 11.39 -8.43
C GLU A 53 -2.20 10.38 -8.43
N GLU A 54 -1.09 10.75 -9.01
CA GLU A 54 0.08 9.87 -9.08
C GLU A 54 0.46 9.40 -7.67
N PRO A 55 0.50 8.08 -7.43
CA PRO A 55 0.81 7.59 -6.09
C PRO A 55 2.28 7.71 -5.76
N GLU A 56 2.56 7.92 -4.48
CA GLU A 56 3.91 7.77 -3.97
C GLU A 56 4.09 6.32 -3.54
N ILE A 57 5.16 5.70 -4.00
CA ILE A 57 5.44 4.29 -3.72
C ILE A 57 6.78 4.20 -3.01
N VAL A 58 6.77 3.62 -1.81
CA VAL A 58 7.96 3.46 -1.00
C VAL A 58 8.15 1.99 -0.68
N CYS A 59 9.36 1.49 -0.81
CA CYS A 59 9.70 0.14 -0.39
C CYS A 59 10.52 0.22 0.88
N LEU A 60 10.06 -0.46 1.92
CA LEU A 60 10.79 -0.55 3.18
C LEU A 60 11.29 -1.96 3.37
N GLN A 61 12.56 -2.08 3.73
CA GLN A 61 13.17 -3.34 4.10
C GLN A 61 13.77 -3.19 5.48
N ALA A 62 13.55 -4.19 6.31
CA ALA A 62 14.03 -4.16 7.68
C ALA A 62 14.57 -5.52 8.07
N SER A 63 15.51 -5.52 9.00
CA SER A 63 16.05 -6.74 9.58
C SER A 63 16.11 -6.55 11.08
N ASN A 64 15.82 -7.63 11.81
CA ASN A 64 15.90 -7.62 13.26
C ASN A 64 17.03 -8.55 13.71
N ALA A 65 17.72 -8.14 14.78
CA ALA A 65 18.71 -9.00 15.38
C ALA A 65 18.03 -10.02 16.28
N LYS A 66 18.40 -11.27 16.12
CA LYS A 66 17.91 -12.36 16.97
C LYS A 66 19.08 -13.05 17.64
N LYS A 67 18.99 -13.23 18.95
CA LYS A 67 20.05 -13.89 19.70
C LYS A 67 20.12 -15.36 19.34
N ALA A 68 21.32 -15.84 19.00
CA ALA A 68 21.59 -17.24 18.70
C ALA A 68 22.89 -17.62 19.42
N GLY A 69 22.76 -18.27 20.58
CA GLY A 69 23.92 -18.57 21.41
C GLY A 69 24.56 -17.31 21.95
N ARG A 70 25.83 -17.10 21.64
CA ARG A 70 26.59 -15.90 22.05
C ARG A 70 26.56 -14.81 21.01
N SER A 71 25.97 -15.08 19.85
CA SER A 71 25.95 -14.14 18.73
C SER A 71 24.55 -13.66 18.46
N HIS A 72 24.44 -12.61 17.65
CA HIS A 72 23.17 -12.11 17.17
C HIS A 72 23.16 -12.26 15.65
N LEU A 73 22.08 -12.87 15.15
CA LEU A 73 21.88 -13.01 13.71
C LEU A 73 20.89 -11.94 13.23
N MET A 74 21.16 -11.37 12.10
CA MET A 74 20.23 -10.44 11.46
C MET A 74 19.23 -11.25 10.66
N ILE A 75 17.96 -11.15 11.02
CA ILE A 75 16.88 -11.84 10.33
C ILE A 75 16.14 -10.82 9.49
N ALA A 76 16.18 -11.01 8.16
CA ALA A 76 15.50 -10.10 7.24
C ALA A 76 14.00 -10.29 7.33
N GLN A 77 13.27 -9.19 7.37
CA GLN A 77 11.82 -9.19 7.28
C GLN A 77 11.42 -9.07 5.81
N ASN A 78 10.16 -9.41 5.50
CA ASN A 78 9.68 -9.26 4.14
C ASN A 78 9.67 -7.77 3.74
N PRO A 79 10.09 -7.44 2.52
CA PRO A 79 9.95 -6.07 2.04
C PRO A 79 8.48 -5.67 2.00
N VAL A 80 8.20 -4.43 2.37
CA VAL A 80 6.84 -3.88 2.34
C VAL A 80 6.83 -2.72 1.37
N TYR A 81 5.88 -2.73 0.43
CA TYR A 81 5.65 -1.61 -0.47
C TYR A 81 4.47 -0.82 0.06
N ILE A 82 4.66 0.48 0.22
CA ILE A 82 3.64 1.37 0.74
C ILE A 82 3.26 2.35 -0.35
N PHE A 83 1.97 2.30 -0.73
CA PHE A 83 1.39 3.23 -1.68
C PHE A 83 0.65 4.31 -0.91
N THR A 84 0.92 5.56 -1.24
CA THR A 84 0.15 6.67 -0.71
C THR A 84 -0.43 7.41 -1.90
N ALA A 85 -1.75 7.50 -1.96
CA ALA A 85 -2.42 8.12 -3.10
C ALA A 85 -3.52 9.04 -2.61
N GLN A 86 -3.68 10.14 -3.33
CA GLN A 86 -4.71 11.14 -3.07
C GLN A 86 -5.79 11.02 -4.15
N GLY A 87 -7.03 10.86 -3.72
CA GLY A 87 -8.15 10.90 -4.65
C GLY A 87 -8.24 12.25 -5.32
N GLY A 88 -8.61 12.24 -6.58
CA GLY A 88 -8.75 13.47 -7.35
C GLY A 88 -9.01 13.15 -8.81
N ALA A 89 -9.49 14.14 -9.54
CA ALA A 89 -9.78 13.95 -10.94
C ALA A 89 -8.48 13.84 -11.72
N LYS A 90 -8.41 12.83 -12.57
CA LYS A 90 -7.34 12.71 -13.56
C LYS A 90 -7.81 13.36 -14.84
N GLU A 91 -6.91 14.08 -15.43
CA GLU A 91 -7.17 14.69 -16.73
C GLU A 91 -6.47 13.95 -17.84
#